data_c3e630f30ec5a8877d341dbb495ce1cc
#
_entry.id   c3e630f30ec5a8877d341dbb495ce1cc
#
_cell.length_a   1.000
_cell.length_b   1.000
_cell.length_c   1.000
_cell.angle_alpha   90.00
_cell.angle_beta   90.00
_cell.angle_gamma   90.00
#
_symmetry.space_group_name_H-M   'P 1'
#
loop_
_entity.id
_entity.type
_entity.pdbx_description
1 polymer ?
#
loop_
_entity_poly.entity_id
_entity_poly.type
_entity_poly.pdbx_seq_one_letter_code
_entity_poly.pdbx_strand_id
1 'polypeptide(L)'
;MIDMGNRVESEDIREMVINDILRAMSHDMDVMHLHMLEGAIRGALHGLDLVKTCTELSTDMDNTEYMLSCFAVNKKLEGCTDTTLEQYVRTARRFLDQSGKRYQDVTKDDVKYYLALRSQQVRPNTLHSEKRNLSSLFTWLHDEGF
;
A
#
# COMPACT_ATOMS: atom_id res chain seq x y z
N MET A 1 -14.55 -15.35 -23.56
CA MET A 1 -15.76 -15.18 -22.73
C MET A 1 -15.69 -13.82 -22.08
N ILE A 2 -16.52 -12.90 -22.48
CA ILE A 2 -16.55 -11.53 -21.91
C ILE A 2 -17.22 -11.61 -20.56
N ASP A 3 -16.50 -11.21 -19.54
CA ASP A 3 -16.97 -11.21 -18.17
C ASP A 3 -18.09 -10.16 -18.00
N MET A 4 -19.32 -10.61 -17.95
CA MET A 4 -20.50 -9.76 -17.78
C MET A 4 -20.51 -9.05 -16.40
N GLY A 5 -19.86 -9.61 -15.38
CA GLY A 5 -19.77 -9.03 -14.05
C GLY A 5 -18.96 -7.73 -14.03
N ASN A 6 -17.86 -7.69 -14.76
CA ASN A 6 -16.96 -6.53 -14.81
C ASN A 6 -17.59 -5.33 -15.57
N ARG A 7 -18.50 -5.60 -16.47
CA ARG A 7 -19.19 -4.56 -17.25
C ARG A 7 -20.26 -3.81 -16.44
N VAL A 8 -20.97 -4.52 -15.58
CA VAL A 8 -22.00 -3.93 -14.71
C VAL A 8 -21.33 -3.05 -13.65
N GLU A 9 -20.23 -3.50 -13.04
CA GLU A 9 -19.48 -2.69 -12.08
C GLU A 9 -18.88 -1.41 -12.70
N SER A 10 -18.37 -1.48 -13.92
CA SER A 10 -17.85 -0.32 -14.64
C SER A 10 -18.92 0.71 -14.95
N GLU A 11 -20.14 0.29 -15.27
CA GLU A 11 -21.26 1.18 -15.54
C GLU A 11 -21.77 1.87 -14.28
N ASP A 12 -21.85 1.16 -13.17
CA ASP A 12 -22.23 1.69 -11.86
C ASP A 12 -21.20 2.71 -11.35
N ILE A 13 -19.91 2.46 -11.54
CA ILE A 13 -18.83 3.39 -11.18
C ILE A 13 -18.91 4.66 -12.04
N ARG A 14 -19.20 4.53 -13.33
CA ARG A 14 -19.36 5.65 -14.24
C ARG A 14 -20.48 6.58 -13.81
N GLU A 15 -21.66 6.03 -13.51
CA GLU A 15 -22.81 6.80 -13.02
C GLU A 15 -22.50 7.50 -11.69
N MET A 16 -21.81 6.84 -10.78
CA MET A 16 -21.40 7.42 -9.51
C MET A 16 -20.47 8.63 -9.71
N VAL A 17 -19.47 8.51 -10.57
CA VAL A 17 -18.51 9.60 -10.87
C VAL A 17 -19.23 10.78 -11.52
N ILE A 18 -20.10 10.53 -12.48
CA ILE A 18 -20.88 11.58 -13.13
C ILE A 18 -21.73 12.34 -12.12
N ASN A 19 -22.46 11.63 -11.27
CA ASN A 19 -23.32 12.22 -10.26
C ASN A 19 -22.52 13.04 -9.23
N ASP A 20 -21.35 12.57 -8.82
CA ASP A 20 -20.48 13.30 -7.89
C ASP A 20 -19.95 14.60 -8.50
N ILE A 21 -19.57 14.60 -9.78
CA ILE A 21 -19.12 15.79 -10.49
C ILE A 21 -20.28 16.79 -10.64
N LEU A 22 -21.46 16.33 -11.07
CA LEU A 22 -22.63 17.20 -11.24
C LEU A 22 -23.08 17.81 -9.91
N ARG A 23 -23.02 17.05 -8.83
CA ARG A 23 -23.33 17.54 -7.49
C ARG A 23 -22.33 18.61 -7.03
N ALA A 24 -21.04 18.38 -7.25
CA ALA A 24 -20.00 19.36 -6.91
C ALA A 24 -20.17 20.69 -7.66
N MET A 25 -20.61 20.63 -8.93
CA MET A 25 -20.77 21.81 -9.79
C MET A 25 -22.16 22.46 -9.70
N SER A 26 -23.11 21.85 -8.98
CA SER A 26 -24.50 22.30 -8.92
C SER A 26 -24.70 23.69 -8.29
N HIS A 27 -23.76 24.16 -7.50
CA HIS A 27 -23.79 25.49 -6.89
C HIS A 27 -23.30 26.60 -7.82
N ASP A 28 -22.43 26.27 -8.78
CA ASP A 28 -21.74 27.25 -9.63
C ASP A 28 -22.30 27.29 -11.06
N MET A 29 -23.15 26.34 -11.43
CA MET A 29 -23.69 26.21 -12.78
C MET A 29 -25.20 26.11 -12.78
N ASP A 30 -25.83 26.72 -13.80
CA ASP A 30 -27.27 26.58 -14.04
C ASP A 30 -27.61 25.19 -14.64
N VAL A 31 -28.90 24.85 -14.67
CA VAL A 31 -29.37 23.53 -15.12
C VAL A 31 -28.96 23.22 -16.57
N MET A 32 -28.91 24.25 -17.43
CA MET A 32 -28.53 24.08 -18.84
C MET A 32 -27.07 23.68 -18.95
N HIS A 33 -26.19 24.39 -18.26
CA HIS A 33 -24.76 24.12 -18.25
C HIS A 33 -24.44 22.78 -17.58
N LEU A 34 -25.17 22.42 -16.51
CA LEU A 34 -25.04 21.07 -15.88
C LEU A 34 -25.40 19.96 -16.86
N HIS A 35 -26.45 20.15 -17.66
CA HIS A 35 -26.85 19.17 -18.68
C HIS A 35 -25.81 19.03 -19.80
N MET A 36 -25.24 20.15 -20.24
CA MET A 36 -24.13 20.14 -21.21
C MET A 36 -22.88 19.46 -20.64
N LEU A 37 -22.56 19.71 -19.39
CA LEU A 37 -21.44 19.06 -18.68
C LEU A 37 -21.64 17.55 -18.58
N GLU A 38 -22.84 17.11 -18.19
CA GLU A 38 -23.19 15.69 -18.16
C GLU A 38 -22.96 15.01 -19.51
N GLY A 39 -23.46 15.61 -20.59
CA GLY A 39 -23.26 15.09 -21.95
C GLY A 39 -21.78 15.01 -22.34
N ALA A 40 -20.99 16.01 -21.99
CA ALA A 40 -19.55 16.05 -22.25
C ALA A 40 -18.81 14.95 -21.48
N ILE A 41 -19.14 14.73 -20.22
CA ILE A 41 -18.53 13.68 -19.38
C ILE A 41 -18.89 12.29 -19.92
N ARG A 42 -20.16 12.07 -20.23
CA ARG A 42 -20.62 10.80 -20.82
C ARG A 42 -19.91 10.50 -22.14
N GLY A 43 -19.75 11.49 -22.99
CA GLY A 43 -19.02 11.37 -24.24
C GLY A 43 -17.54 11.06 -24.03
N ALA A 44 -16.89 11.72 -23.10
CA ALA A 44 -15.48 11.50 -22.79
C ALA A 44 -15.21 10.11 -22.18
N LEU A 45 -16.15 9.58 -21.40
CA LEU A 45 -16.03 8.27 -20.76
C LEU A 45 -16.56 7.12 -21.64
N HIS A 46 -17.14 7.44 -22.81
CA HIS A 46 -17.67 6.43 -23.72
C HIS A 46 -16.55 5.50 -24.19
N GLY A 47 -16.76 4.19 -24.04
CA GLY A 47 -15.78 3.17 -24.44
C GLY A 47 -14.61 2.98 -23.46
N LEU A 48 -14.60 3.68 -22.33
CA LEU A 48 -13.62 3.47 -21.27
C LEU A 48 -14.22 2.57 -20.17
N ASP A 49 -13.46 1.59 -19.77
CA ASP A 49 -13.79 0.78 -18.59
C ASP A 49 -13.22 1.46 -17.34
N LEU A 50 -14.12 1.90 -16.45
CA LEU A 50 -13.74 2.49 -15.19
C LEU A 50 -13.58 1.39 -14.14
N VAL A 51 -12.42 1.35 -13.52
CA VAL A 51 -12.12 0.45 -12.41
C VAL A 51 -11.97 1.27 -11.14
N LYS A 52 -12.69 0.91 -10.11
CA LYS A 52 -12.51 1.51 -8.79
C LYS A 52 -11.14 1.06 -8.26
N THR A 53 -10.14 1.90 -8.45
CA THR A 53 -8.90 1.75 -7.70
C THR A 53 -9.18 2.13 -6.26
N CYS A 54 -9.05 1.18 -5.35
CA CYS A 54 -9.02 1.47 -3.94
C CYS A 54 -7.83 2.38 -3.66
N THR A 55 -8.09 3.68 -3.52
CA THR A 55 -7.17 4.63 -2.91
C THR A 55 -7.28 4.63 -1.39
N GLU A 56 -8.29 3.98 -0.83
CA GLU A 56 -8.19 3.51 0.53
C GLU A 56 -7.03 2.53 0.55
N LEU A 57 -6.02 2.84 1.38
CA LEU A 57 -4.94 1.94 1.72
C LEU A 57 -5.56 0.55 1.86
N SER A 58 -5.51 -0.22 0.77
CA SER A 58 -5.94 -1.60 0.87
C SER A 58 -5.10 -2.17 1.98
N THR A 59 -5.73 -2.65 3.00
CA THR A 59 -5.10 -3.34 4.11
C THR A 59 -4.39 -4.61 3.64
N ASP A 60 -4.41 -4.86 2.34
CA ASP A 60 -3.76 -5.98 1.68
C ASP A 60 -2.36 -5.58 1.19
N MET A 61 -1.44 -6.39 1.42
CA MET A 61 -0.04 -6.60 1.01
C MET A 61 0.71 -5.42 0.32
N ASP A 62 0.04 -4.61 -0.48
CA ASP A 62 0.63 -3.51 -1.25
C ASP A 62 1.19 -2.37 -0.39
N ASN A 63 0.71 -2.26 0.85
CA ASN A 63 1.18 -1.25 1.78
C ASN A 63 2.59 -1.57 2.35
N THR A 64 3.03 -2.80 2.25
CA THR A 64 4.36 -3.23 2.71
C THR A 64 5.47 -2.52 1.97
N GLU A 65 5.38 -2.39 0.65
CA GLU A 65 6.40 -1.69 -0.15
C GLU A 65 6.45 -0.19 0.18
N TYR A 66 5.30 0.43 0.37
CA TYR A 66 5.23 1.82 0.81
C TYR A 66 5.86 1.99 2.20
N MET A 67 5.51 1.14 3.15
CA MET A 67 6.09 1.14 4.49
C MET A 67 7.61 0.97 4.46
N LEU A 68 8.13 0.02 3.69
CA LEU A 68 9.56 -0.20 3.56
C LEU A 68 10.29 0.99 2.92
N SER A 69 9.65 1.67 1.97
CA SER A 69 10.17 2.89 1.35
C SER A 69 10.27 4.02 2.38
N CYS A 70 9.25 4.22 3.21
CA CYS A 70 9.26 5.21 4.28
C CYS A 70 10.35 4.91 5.33
N PHE A 71 10.49 3.65 5.70
CA PHE A 71 11.53 3.20 6.62
C PHE A 71 12.93 3.46 6.06
N ALA A 72 13.17 3.14 4.79
CA ALA A 72 14.44 3.40 4.11
C ALA A 72 14.77 4.90 4.06
N VAL A 73 13.80 5.75 3.75
CA VAL A 73 13.97 7.22 3.77
C VAL A 73 14.35 7.70 5.17
N ASN A 74 13.68 7.24 6.21
CA ASN A 74 13.98 7.58 7.58
C ASN A 74 15.42 7.19 7.97
N LYS A 75 15.83 5.98 7.62
CA LYS A 75 17.21 5.51 7.88
C LYS A 75 18.25 6.30 7.10
N LYS A 76 17.92 6.73 5.89
CA LYS A 76 18.80 7.60 5.11
C LYS A 76 18.98 8.97 5.77
N LEU A 77 17.92 9.54 6.31
CA LEU A 77 17.96 10.79 7.08
C LEU A 77 18.78 10.66 8.36
N GLU A 78 18.83 9.49 8.96
CA GLU A 78 19.71 9.18 10.10
C GLU A 78 21.17 9.03 9.72
N GLY A 79 21.53 9.09 8.43
CA GLY A 79 22.90 9.02 7.93
C GLY A 79 23.37 7.61 7.56
N CYS A 80 22.47 6.64 7.41
CA CYS A 80 22.83 5.30 6.96
C CYS A 80 23.31 5.30 5.51
N THR A 81 24.32 4.47 5.22
CA THR A 81 24.81 4.24 3.85
C THR A 81 23.79 3.42 3.04
N ASP A 82 23.88 3.49 1.70
CA ASP A 82 23.01 2.71 0.82
C ASP A 82 23.15 1.21 1.06
N THR A 83 24.34 0.71 1.31
CA THR A 83 24.57 -0.71 1.66
C THR A 83 23.86 -1.10 2.95
N THR A 84 23.88 -0.25 3.95
CA THR A 84 23.19 -0.47 5.22
C THR A 84 21.68 -0.45 5.02
N LEU A 85 21.16 0.48 4.21
CA LEU A 85 19.73 0.54 3.85
C LEU A 85 19.25 -0.73 3.16
N GLU A 86 20.04 -1.24 2.21
CA GLU A 86 19.72 -2.51 1.53
C GLU A 86 19.64 -3.67 2.51
N GLN A 87 20.53 -3.73 3.49
CA GLN A 87 20.50 -4.77 4.52
C GLN A 87 19.26 -4.68 5.40
N TYR A 88 18.85 -3.48 5.82
CA TYR A 88 17.62 -3.25 6.57
C TYR A 88 16.39 -3.72 5.79
N VAL A 89 16.25 -3.28 4.56
CA VAL A 89 15.11 -3.64 3.70
C VAL A 89 15.10 -5.13 3.38
N ARG A 90 16.24 -5.71 3.08
CA ARG A 90 16.36 -7.15 2.80
C ARG A 90 15.96 -8.02 4.00
N THR A 91 16.40 -7.65 5.19
CA THR A 91 16.01 -8.35 6.42
C THR A 91 14.51 -8.25 6.67
N ALA A 92 13.95 -7.05 6.53
CA ALA A 92 12.52 -6.81 6.71
C ALA A 92 11.68 -7.62 5.72
N ARG A 93 12.02 -7.60 4.44
CA ARG A 93 11.31 -8.41 3.42
C ARG A 93 11.39 -9.90 3.71
N ARG A 94 12.57 -10.41 4.01
CA ARG A 94 12.74 -11.83 4.34
C ARG A 94 11.87 -12.24 5.53
N PHE A 95 11.85 -11.44 6.57
CA PHE A 95 11.03 -11.69 7.74
C PHE A 95 9.52 -11.69 7.39
N LEU A 96 9.04 -10.68 6.69
CA LEU A 96 7.63 -10.56 6.32
C LEU A 96 7.18 -11.69 5.37
N ASP A 97 8.00 -12.02 4.38
CA ASP A 97 7.73 -13.12 3.46
C ASP A 97 7.66 -14.48 4.20
N GLN A 98 8.57 -14.70 5.12
CA GLN A 98 8.63 -15.95 5.87
C GLN A 98 7.51 -16.04 6.91
N SER A 99 7.12 -14.96 7.53
CA SER A 99 6.01 -14.91 8.49
C SER A 99 4.66 -15.09 7.83
N GLY A 100 4.52 -14.66 6.57
CA GLY A 100 3.25 -14.65 5.83
C GLY A 100 2.21 -13.71 6.41
N LYS A 101 2.58 -12.81 7.32
CA LYS A 101 1.70 -11.85 7.99
C LYS A 101 1.96 -10.44 7.49
N ARG A 102 0.92 -9.61 7.58
CA ARG A 102 1.08 -8.17 7.41
C ARG A 102 1.91 -7.61 8.57
N TYR A 103 2.69 -6.55 8.32
CA TYR A 103 3.53 -5.97 9.37
C TYR A 103 2.72 -5.48 10.59
N GLN A 104 1.42 -5.10 10.39
CA GLN A 104 0.52 -4.71 11.47
C GLN A 104 0.12 -5.88 12.39
N ASP A 105 0.14 -7.10 11.88
CA ASP A 105 -0.31 -8.30 12.57
C ASP A 105 0.84 -9.09 13.21
N VAL A 106 2.07 -8.61 13.05
CA VAL A 106 3.27 -9.26 13.60
C VAL A 106 3.33 -9.08 15.11
N THR A 107 3.55 -10.19 15.80
CA THR A 107 3.74 -10.25 17.25
C THR A 107 5.21 -10.47 17.62
N LYS A 108 5.53 -10.24 18.89
CA LYS A 108 6.87 -10.54 19.43
C LYS A 108 7.23 -12.04 19.27
N ASP A 109 6.25 -12.91 19.35
CA ASP A 109 6.47 -14.36 19.21
C ASP A 109 6.78 -14.75 17.77
N ASP A 110 6.20 -14.07 16.78
CA ASP A 110 6.55 -14.24 15.37
C ASP A 110 8.02 -13.91 15.12
N VAL A 111 8.51 -12.81 15.69
CA VAL A 111 9.91 -12.41 15.59
C VAL A 111 10.84 -13.42 16.25
N LYS A 112 10.50 -13.88 17.46
CA LYS A 112 11.27 -14.91 18.17
C LYS A 112 11.33 -16.20 17.40
N TYR A 113 10.21 -16.66 16.85
CA TYR A 113 10.14 -17.87 16.05
C TYR A 113 11.01 -17.77 14.80
N TYR A 114 10.91 -16.65 14.09
CA TYR A 114 11.76 -16.38 12.93
C TYR A 114 13.25 -16.45 13.29
N LEU A 115 13.66 -15.76 14.34
CA LEU A 115 15.06 -15.74 14.79
C LEU A 115 15.54 -17.13 15.23
N ALA A 116 14.68 -17.91 15.86
CA ALA A 116 15.00 -19.30 16.23
C ALA A 116 15.27 -20.19 15.01
N LEU A 117 14.45 -20.07 13.97
CA LEU A 117 14.67 -20.78 12.70
C LEU A 117 15.94 -20.29 12.00
N ARG A 118 16.18 -18.98 11.96
CA ARG A 118 17.36 -18.38 11.34
C ARG A 118 18.65 -18.79 12.04
N SER A 119 18.62 -18.98 13.35
CA SER A 119 19.79 -19.41 14.12
C SER A 119 20.39 -20.73 13.65
N GLN A 120 19.58 -21.58 13.02
CA GLN A 120 20.02 -22.84 12.44
C GLN A 120 20.60 -22.69 11.02
N GLN A 121 20.39 -21.55 10.39
CA GLN A 121 20.72 -21.33 8.98
C GLN A 121 21.90 -20.36 8.79
N VAL A 122 22.15 -19.48 9.74
CA VAL A 122 23.16 -18.42 9.63
C VAL A 122 24.12 -18.41 10.82
N ARG A 123 25.25 -17.75 10.63
CA ARG A 123 26.24 -17.55 11.70
C ARG A 123 25.70 -16.62 12.80
N PRO A 124 26.17 -16.73 14.05
CA PRO A 124 25.73 -15.86 15.17
C PRO A 124 25.82 -14.37 14.89
N ASN A 125 26.86 -13.91 14.20
CA ASN A 125 27.02 -12.49 13.86
C ASN A 125 25.94 -12.02 12.88
N THR A 126 25.59 -12.84 11.90
CA THR A 126 24.49 -12.55 10.95
C THR A 126 23.15 -12.49 11.66
N LEU A 127 22.90 -13.46 12.54
CA LEU A 127 21.68 -13.47 13.34
C LEU A 127 21.56 -12.22 14.21
N HIS A 128 22.64 -11.82 14.84
CA HIS A 128 22.68 -10.61 15.66
C HIS A 128 22.37 -9.34 14.86
N SER A 129 22.92 -9.25 13.63
CA SER A 129 22.62 -8.17 12.72
C SER A 129 21.15 -8.15 12.28
N GLU A 130 20.58 -9.32 11.94
CA GLU A 130 19.17 -9.43 11.60
C GLU A 130 18.25 -9.04 12.77
N LYS A 131 18.57 -9.49 13.97
CA LYS A 131 17.85 -9.11 15.18
C LYS A 131 17.85 -7.58 15.38
N ARG A 132 18.99 -6.95 15.21
CA ARG A 132 19.13 -5.50 15.33
C ARG A 132 18.30 -4.77 14.26
N ASN A 133 18.33 -5.25 13.01
CA ASN A 133 17.58 -4.68 11.91
C ASN A 133 16.08 -4.76 12.15
N LEU A 134 15.58 -5.91 12.59
CA LEU A 134 14.16 -6.08 12.93
C LEU A 134 13.74 -5.22 14.13
N SER A 135 14.57 -5.13 15.16
CA SER A 135 14.31 -4.25 16.31
C SER A 135 14.18 -2.79 15.88
N SER A 136 15.06 -2.33 14.99
CA SER A 136 15.01 -0.98 14.45
C SER A 136 13.73 -0.74 13.64
N LEU A 137 13.32 -1.69 12.81
CA LEU A 137 12.09 -1.61 12.03
C LEU A 137 10.84 -1.48 12.93
N PHE A 138 10.69 -2.36 13.90
CA PHE A 138 9.50 -2.38 14.76
C PHE A 138 9.45 -1.22 15.73
N THR A 139 10.59 -0.73 16.21
CA THR A 139 10.65 0.50 16.99
C THR A 139 10.19 1.69 16.16
N TRP A 140 10.68 1.81 14.93
CA TRP A 140 10.27 2.87 14.02
C TRP A 140 8.78 2.80 13.67
N LEU A 141 8.25 1.61 13.38
CA LEU A 141 6.81 1.42 13.11
C LEU A 141 5.95 1.87 14.29
N HIS A 142 6.35 1.53 15.50
CA HIS A 142 5.65 1.95 16.71
C HIS A 142 5.68 3.48 16.88
N ASP A 143 6.84 4.10 16.69
CA ASP A 143 7.04 5.54 16.87
C ASP A 143 6.29 6.37 15.82
N GLU A 144 6.17 5.87 14.58
CA GLU A 144 5.45 6.52 13.50
C GLU A 144 3.94 6.23 13.51
N GLY A 145 3.46 5.33 14.36
CA GLY A 145 2.05 5.00 14.49
C GLY A 145 1.47 4.11 13.38
N PHE A 146 2.33 3.30 12.75
CA PHE A 146 1.89 2.29 11.79
C PHE A 146 1.19 1.11 12.45
#